data_e94797dc7e86762566af3127a922d727
#
_entry.id   e94797dc7e86762566af3127a922d727
#
_cell.length_a   1.000
_cell.length_b   1.000
_cell.length_c   1.000
_cell.angle_alpha   90.00
_cell.angle_beta   90.00
_cell.angle_gamma   90.00
#
_symmetry.space_group_name_H-M   'P 1'
#
loop_
_entity.id
_entity.type
_entity.pdbx_description
1 polymer ?
#
loop_
_entity_poly.entity_id
_entity_poly.type
_entity_poly.pdbx_seq_one_letter_code
_entity_poly.pdbx_strand_id
1 'polypeptide(L)'
;KLIKKNAIREKEDSALYAVNLQELIKLYNSEKNYEAAYNYNAELLKILKSDYLVNPEKFKNAYTVFLSSQSFYANLLGKFKEGETYCLEALQVDSTKHIAYTNLAAALLFQGKIEEAEKIYRQYKSEFKDGFLDDFAEYERLQVIPKEYMADVERIKAMLQE
;
A
#
# COMPACT_ATOMS: atom_id res chain seq x y z
N LYS A 1 38.87 -11.86 -9.86
CA LYS A 1 38.84 -11.17 -8.52
C LYS A 1 38.17 -9.81 -8.57
N LEU A 2 38.48 -8.94 -9.57
CA LEU A 2 37.96 -7.57 -9.70
C LEU A 2 36.42 -7.56 -9.92
N ILE A 3 35.92 -8.41 -10.80
CA ILE A 3 34.48 -8.53 -11.12
C ILE A 3 33.66 -8.91 -9.86
N LYS A 4 34.14 -9.90 -9.07
CA LYS A 4 33.48 -10.27 -7.81
C LYS A 4 33.46 -9.12 -6.79
N LYS A 5 34.56 -8.35 -6.71
CA LYS A 5 34.67 -7.22 -5.78
C LYS A 5 33.73 -6.07 -6.16
N ASN A 6 33.59 -5.77 -7.45
CA ASN A 6 32.67 -4.77 -7.95
C ASN A 6 31.20 -5.19 -7.73
N ALA A 7 30.84 -6.44 -8.00
CA ALA A 7 29.48 -6.96 -7.77
C ALA A 7 29.09 -6.95 -6.27
N ILE A 8 30.03 -7.20 -5.37
CA ILE A 8 29.79 -7.09 -3.92
C ILE A 8 29.55 -5.65 -3.52
N ARG A 9 30.38 -4.71 -4.00
CA ARG A 9 30.24 -3.28 -3.71
C ARG A 9 28.93 -2.71 -4.24
N GLU A 10 28.55 -3.02 -5.47
CA GLU A 10 27.25 -2.61 -6.05
C GLU A 10 26.07 -3.12 -5.24
N LYS A 11 26.15 -4.33 -4.68
CA LYS A 11 25.12 -4.90 -3.83
C LYS A 11 25.06 -4.24 -2.45
N GLU A 12 26.19 -3.89 -1.85
CA GLU A 12 26.28 -3.15 -0.60
C GLU A 12 25.74 -1.71 -0.78
N ASP A 13 26.07 -1.04 -1.86
CA ASP A 13 25.57 0.29 -2.20
C ASP A 13 24.06 0.27 -2.42
N SER A 14 23.51 -0.76 -3.06
CA SER A 14 22.07 -0.95 -3.26
C SER A 14 21.33 -1.20 -1.94
N ALA A 15 21.92 -1.99 -1.05
CA ALA A 15 21.32 -2.26 0.26
C ALA A 15 21.28 -0.99 1.14
N LEU A 16 22.36 -0.20 1.14
CA LEU A 16 22.40 1.08 1.85
C LEU A 16 21.39 2.07 1.27
N TYR A 17 21.26 2.11 -0.06
CA TYR A 17 20.27 2.95 -0.72
C TYR A 17 18.84 2.55 -0.34
N ALA A 18 18.53 1.24 -0.31
CA ALA A 18 17.23 0.75 0.13
C ALA A 18 16.91 1.16 1.59
N VAL A 19 17.89 1.13 2.49
CA VAL A 19 17.72 1.60 3.88
C VAL A 19 17.42 3.11 3.91
N ASN A 20 18.14 3.92 3.15
CA ASN A 20 17.91 5.36 3.08
C ASN A 20 16.52 5.67 2.53
N LEU A 21 16.05 4.95 1.50
CA LEU A 21 14.69 5.09 0.97
C LEU A 21 13.63 4.78 2.05
N GLN A 22 13.82 3.72 2.86
CA GLN A 22 12.90 3.40 3.94
C GLN A 22 12.81 4.52 4.98
N GLU A 23 13.92 5.13 5.35
CA GLU A 23 13.91 6.26 6.31
C GLU A 23 13.22 7.50 5.72
N LEU A 24 13.43 7.79 4.43
CA LEU A 24 12.73 8.88 3.74
C LEU A 24 11.21 8.62 3.68
N ILE A 25 10.79 7.39 3.36
CA ILE A 25 9.38 7.01 3.34
C ILE A 25 8.75 7.23 4.73
N LYS A 26 9.40 6.79 5.80
CA LYS A 26 8.91 7.00 7.18
C LYS A 26 8.78 8.49 7.51
N LEU A 27 9.80 9.28 7.17
CA LEU A 27 9.81 10.72 7.41
C LEU A 27 8.63 11.39 6.69
N TYR A 28 8.51 11.21 5.38
CA TYR A 28 7.47 11.86 4.60
C TYR A 28 6.07 11.37 4.96
N ASN A 29 5.92 10.10 5.34
CA ASN A 29 4.66 9.59 5.87
C ASN A 29 4.28 10.28 7.18
N SER A 30 5.24 10.49 8.09
CA SER A 30 4.99 11.19 9.36
C SER A 30 4.64 12.67 9.16
N GLU A 31 5.16 13.29 8.12
CA GLU A 31 4.85 14.65 7.69
C GLU A 31 3.56 14.75 6.86
N LYS A 32 2.89 13.62 6.59
CA LYS A 32 1.73 13.51 5.70
C LYS A 32 2.00 14.02 4.27
N ASN A 33 3.25 14.01 3.85
CA ASN A 33 3.66 14.27 2.47
C ASN A 33 3.59 12.96 1.66
N TYR A 34 2.36 12.56 1.32
CA TYR A 34 2.10 11.27 0.69
C TYR A 34 2.63 11.17 -0.74
N GLU A 35 2.77 12.30 -1.44
CA GLU A 35 3.36 12.31 -2.78
C GLU A 35 4.85 11.94 -2.73
N ALA A 36 5.61 12.52 -1.79
CA ALA A 36 7.01 12.16 -1.60
C ALA A 36 7.14 10.70 -1.12
N ALA A 37 6.33 10.27 -0.15
CA ALA A 37 6.30 8.90 0.33
C ALA A 37 5.99 7.91 -0.80
N TYR A 38 5.00 8.19 -1.65
CA TYR A 38 4.67 7.40 -2.84
C TYR A 38 5.86 7.26 -3.80
N ASN A 39 6.54 8.35 -4.12
CA ASN A 39 7.64 8.36 -5.07
C ASN A 39 8.85 7.55 -4.54
N TYR A 40 9.27 7.76 -3.29
CA TYR A 40 10.36 6.99 -2.68
C TYR A 40 10.02 5.52 -2.49
N ASN A 41 8.76 5.21 -2.17
CA ASN A 41 8.30 3.83 -2.06
C ASN A 41 8.31 3.13 -3.43
N ALA A 42 7.96 3.82 -4.51
CA ALA A 42 8.04 3.28 -5.86
C ALA A 42 9.50 2.96 -6.27
N GLU A 43 10.47 3.77 -5.85
CA GLU A 43 11.89 3.47 -6.07
C GLU A 43 12.34 2.24 -5.28
N LEU A 44 11.97 2.15 -4.00
CA LEU A 44 12.28 1.00 -3.17
C LEU A 44 11.67 -0.29 -3.72
N LEU A 45 10.43 -0.23 -4.24
CA LEU A 45 9.76 -1.38 -4.84
C LEU A 45 10.53 -1.95 -6.04
N LYS A 46 11.22 -1.14 -6.84
CA LYS A 46 12.05 -1.64 -7.95
C LYS A 46 13.19 -2.52 -7.44
N ILE A 47 13.83 -2.11 -6.34
CA ILE A 47 14.91 -2.89 -5.70
C ILE A 47 14.33 -4.18 -5.11
N LEU A 48 13.26 -4.07 -4.31
CA LEU A 48 12.64 -5.21 -3.66
C LEU A 48 12.06 -6.23 -4.66
N LYS A 49 11.52 -5.78 -5.79
CA LYS A 49 11.05 -6.67 -6.86
C LYS A 49 12.20 -7.48 -7.46
N SER A 50 13.33 -6.84 -7.73
CA SER A 50 14.53 -7.51 -8.22
C SER A 50 15.05 -8.54 -7.20
N ASP A 51 15.13 -8.15 -5.94
CA ASP A 51 15.57 -9.02 -4.86
C ASP A 51 14.59 -10.20 -4.63
N TYR A 52 13.29 -9.95 -4.68
CA TYR A 52 12.25 -10.97 -4.57
C TYR A 52 12.36 -12.01 -5.70
N LEU A 53 12.59 -11.58 -6.94
CA LEU A 53 12.75 -12.50 -8.07
C LEU A 53 13.99 -13.40 -7.93
N VAL A 54 15.05 -12.93 -7.24
CA VAL A 54 16.26 -13.71 -6.98
C VAL A 54 16.10 -14.65 -5.77
N ASN A 55 15.45 -14.17 -4.70
CA ASN A 55 15.25 -14.94 -3.48
C ASN A 55 13.87 -14.64 -2.86
N PRO A 56 12.81 -15.32 -3.36
CA PRO A 56 11.44 -15.10 -2.89
C PRO A 56 11.26 -15.29 -1.39
N GLU A 57 11.82 -16.34 -0.82
CA GLU A 57 11.68 -16.67 0.61
C GLU A 57 12.20 -15.55 1.52
N LYS A 58 13.31 -14.93 1.13
CA LYS A 58 13.93 -13.85 1.91
C LYS A 58 13.18 -12.54 1.80
N PHE A 59 12.70 -12.19 0.59
CA PHE A 59 12.21 -10.85 0.28
C PHE A 59 10.68 -10.76 0.16
N LYS A 60 9.94 -11.89 0.17
CA LYS A 60 8.49 -11.97 0.08
C LYS A 60 7.82 -10.98 1.04
N ASN A 61 8.16 -11.03 2.32
CA ASN A 61 7.53 -10.19 3.33
C ASN A 61 7.77 -8.70 3.08
N ALA A 62 9.02 -8.30 2.82
CA ALA A 62 9.35 -6.90 2.55
C ALA A 62 8.64 -6.41 1.29
N TYR A 63 8.69 -7.18 0.20
CA TYR A 63 8.07 -6.81 -1.05
C TYR A 63 6.55 -6.62 -0.90
N THR A 64 5.87 -7.56 -0.22
CA THR A 64 4.41 -7.46 0.03
C THR A 64 4.05 -6.26 0.89
N VAL A 65 4.82 -5.97 1.95
CA VAL A 65 4.58 -4.81 2.83
C VAL A 65 4.69 -3.50 2.04
N PHE A 66 5.74 -3.33 1.24
CA PHE A 66 5.92 -2.10 0.47
C PHE A 66 4.96 -1.97 -0.72
N LEU A 67 4.47 -3.08 -1.29
CA LEU A 67 3.34 -3.07 -2.22
C LEU A 67 2.05 -2.55 -1.55
N SER A 68 1.76 -3.02 -0.34
CA SER A 68 0.61 -2.53 0.42
C SER A 68 0.73 -1.05 0.77
N SER A 69 1.94 -0.59 1.15
CA SER A 69 2.21 0.83 1.38
C SER A 69 2.03 1.67 0.10
N GLN A 70 2.48 1.16 -1.04
CA GLN A 70 2.31 1.83 -2.34
C GLN A 70 0.84 2.00 -2.69
N SER A 71 0.04 0.97 -2.45
CA SER A 71 -1.41 1.02 -2.63
C SER A 71 -2.06 2.08 -1.74
N PHE A 72 -1.68 2.12 -0.47
CA PHE A 72 -2.18 3.12 0.48
C PHE A 72 -1.89 4.55 0.00
N TYR A 73 -0.64 4.84 -0.35
CA TYR A 73 -0.28 6.17 -0.87
C TYR A 73 -0.98 6.49 -2.19
N ALA A 74 -1.13 5.50 -3.08
CA ALA A 74 -1.88 5.69 -4.33
C ALA A 74 -3.33 6.10 -4.04
N ASN A 75 -4.01 5.44 -3.10
CA ASN A 75 -5.38 5.77 -2.70
C ASN A 75 -5.46 7.19 -2.10
N LEU A 76 -4.51 7.58 -1.24
CA LEU A 76 -4.45 8.93 -0.67
C LEU A 76 -4.21 10.04 -1.72
N LEU A 77 -3.65 9.68 -2.86
CA LEU A 77 -3.43 10.58 -4.00
C LEU A 77 -4.55 10.50 -5.07
N GLY A 78 -5.65 9.78 -4.79
CA GLY A 78 -6.75 9.60 -5.73
C GLY A 78 -6.44 8.67 -6.91
N LYS A 79 -5.33 7.94 -6.87
CA LYS A 79 -4.88 6.99 -7.91
C LYS A 79 -5.44 5.59 -7.66
N PHE A 80 -6.77 5.46 -7.54
CA PHE A 80 -7.43 4.25 -7.05
C PHE A 80 -7.17 3.01 -7.91
N LYS A 81 -7.08 3.16 -9.24
CA LYS A 81 -6.76 2.05 -10.14
C LYS A 81 -5.33 1.51 -9.93
N GLU A 82 -4.38 2.40 -9.66
CA GLU A 82 -3.01 2.00 -9.31
C GLU A 82 -3.00 1.33 -7.92
N GLY A 83 -3.75 1.89 -6.95
CA GLY A 83 -3.93 1.31 -5.62
C GLY A 83 -4.45 -0.13 -5.69
N GLU A 84 -5.52 -0.38 -6.48
CA GLU A 84 -6.04 -1.73 -6.73
C GLU A 84 -4.96 -2.65 -7.31
N THR A 85 -4.20 -2.19 -8.30
CA THR A 85 -3.14 -2.99 -8.95
C THR A 85 -2.08 -3.43 -7.94
N TYR A 86 -1.59 -2.52 -7.09
CA TYR A 86 -0.59 -2.85 -6.07
C TYR A 86 -1.14 -3.80 -4.99
N CYS A 87 -2.41 -3.65 -4.58
CA CYS A 87 -3.03 -4.59 -3.67
C CYS A 87 -3.12 -6.00 -4.25
N LEU A 88 -3.57 -6.12 -5.49
CA LEU A 88 -3.69 -7.41 -6.14
C LEU A 88 -2.32 -8.08 -6.33
N GLU A 89 -1.27 -7.34 -6.68
CA GLU A 89 0.10 -7.85 -6.73
C GLU A 89 0.56 -8.31 -5.33
N ALA A 90 0.30 -7.54 -4.27
CA ALA A 90 0.63 -7.92 -2.91
C ALA A 90 -0.05 -9.22 -2.48
N LEU A 91 -1.35 -9.37 -2.77
CA LEU A 91 -2.13 -10.57 -2.45
C LEU A 91 -1.73 -11.77 -3.30
N GLN A 92 -1.27 -11.57 -4.53
CA GLN A 92 -0.72 -12.63 -5.37
C GLN A 92 0.61 -13.14 -4.80
N VAL A 93 1.45 -12.25 -4.26
CA VAL A 93 2.71 -12.62 -3.60
C VAL A 93 2.44 -13.30 -2.25
N ASP A 94 1.52 -12.76 -1.46
CA ASP A 94 1.17 -13.30 -0.14
C ASP A 94 -0.29 -13.02 0.22
N SER A 95 -1.18 -13.96 -0.05
CA SER A 95 -2.61 -13.86 0.27
C SER A 95 -2.93 -13.79 1.76
N THR A 96 -1.97 -14.07 2.63
CA THR A 96 -2.13 -14.01 4.09
C THR A 96 -1.92 -12.59 4.66
N LYS A 97 -1.51 -11.64 3.83
CA LYS A 97 -1.33 -10.23 4.24
C LYS A 97 -2.65 -9.47 4.20
N HIS A 98 -3.46 -9.68 5.24
CA HIS A 98 -4.80 -9.10 5.33
C HIS A 98 -4.81 -7.57 5.23
N ILE A 99 -3.74 -6.89 5.62
CA ILE A 99 -3.62 -5.43 5.48
C ILE A 99 -3.77 -4.95 4.03
N ALA A 100 -3.42 -5.77 3.03
CA ALA A 100 -3.62 -5.42 1.64
C ALA A 100 -5.12 -5.32 1.27
N TYR A 101 -5.99 -6.06 1.97
CA TYR A 101 -7.43 -5.98 1.76
C TYR A 101 -8.02 -4.65 2.22
N THR A 102 -7.45 -4.00 3.26
CA THR A 102 -7.95 -2.68 3.70
C THR A 102 -7.80 -1.64 2.60
N ASN A 103 -6.63 -1.60 1.97
CA ASN A 103 -6.36 -0.69 0.86
C ASN A 103 -7.14 -1.06 -0.40
N LEU A 104 -7.34 -2.37 -0.66
CA LEU A 104 -8.13 -2.86 -1.79
C LEU A 104 -9.60 -2.44 -1.67
N ALA A 105 -10.18 -2.53 -0.48
CA ALA A 105 -11.56 -2.13 -0.24
C ALA A 105 -11.80 -0.65 -0.61
N ALA A 106 -10.91 0.26 -0.16
CA ALA A 106 -10.98 1.67 -0.51
C ALA A 106 -10.79 1.92 -2.02
N ALA A 107 -9.79 1.26 -2.62
CA ALA A 107 -9.53 1.37 -4.06
C ALA A 107 -10.73 0.93 -4.90
N LEU A 108 -11.43 -0.14 -4.52
CA LEU A 108 -12.63 -0.63 -5.19
C LEU A 108 -13.81 0.31 -4.99
N LEU A 109 -14.06 0.76 -3.75
CA LEU A 109 -15.15 1.66 -3.41
C LEU A 109 -15.09 2.94 -4.26
N PHE A 110 -13.92 3.57 -4.32
CA PHE A 110 -13.73 4.83 -5.04
C PHE A 110 -13.62 4.70 -6.56
N GLN A 111 -13.75 3.47 -7.07
CA GLN A 111 -13.94 3.16 -8.50
C GLN A 111 -15.38 2.72 -8.83
N GLY A 112 -16.30 2.76 -7.86
CA GLY A 112 -17.69 2.36 -8.04
C GLY A 112 -17.94 0.85 -7.98
N LYS A 113 -16.94 0.05 -7.56
CA LYS A 113 -17.07 -1.40 -7.33
C LYS A 113 -17.62 -1.66 -5.92
N ILE A 114 -18.80 -1.11 -5.64
CA ILE A 114 -19.35 -0.96 -4.29
C ILE A 114 -19.56 -2.32 -3.61
N GLU A 115 -20.17 -3.27 -4.31
CA GLU A 115 -20.49 -4.60 -3.76
C GLU A 115 -19.22 -5.38 -3.38
N GLU A 116 -18.19 -5.29 -4.23
CA GLU A 116 -16.90 -5.93 -3.97
C GLU A 116 -16.20 -5.31 -2.77
N ALA A 117 -16.21 -3.97 -2.68
CA ALA A 117 -15.64 -3.24 -1.55
C ALA A 117 -16.37 -3.58 -0.25
N GLU A 118 -17.70 -3.55 -0.24
CA GLU A 118 -18.52 -3.84 0.95
C GLU A 118 -18.29 -5.26 1.46
N LYS A 119 -18.13 -6.24 0.56
CA LYS A 119 -17.80 -7.61 0.95
C LYS A 119 -16.49 -7.67 1.74
N ILE A 120 -15.46 -6.93 1.31
CA ILE A 120 -14.16 -6.88 2.00
C ILE A 120 -14.31 -6.19 3.35
N TYR A 121 -14.98 -5.04 3.42
CA TYR A 121 -15.23 -4.32 4.68
C TYR A 121 -15.95 -5.21 5.70
N ARG A 122 -16.99 -5.95 5.29
CA ARG A 122 -17.70 -6.89 6.17
C ARG A 122 -16.82 -8.05 6.62
N GLN A 123 -16.05 -8.62 5.72
CA GLN A 123 -15.19 -9.78 6.01
C GLN A 123 -14.10 -9.43 7.03
N TYR A 124 -13.51 -8.26 6.92
CA TYR A 124 -12.36 -7.86 7.74
C TYR A 124 -12.71 -6.85 8.84
N LYS A 125 -13.98 -6.55 9.04
CA LYS A 125 -14.47 -5.63 10.07
C LYS A 125 -13.92 -5.95 11.46
N SER A 126 -13.97 -7.20 11.90
CA SER A 126 -13.52 -7.60 13.24
C SER A 126 -12.02 -7.40 13.47
N GLU A 127 -11.23 -7.41 12.39
CA GLU A 127 -9.78 -7.28 12.46
C GLU A 127 -9.31 -5.82 12.27
N PHE A 128 -9.98 -5.06 11.40
CA PHE A 128 -9.48 -3.75 10.95
C PHE A 128 -10.50 -2.61 11.09
N LYS A 129 -11.55 -2.75 11.90
CA LYS A 129 -12.58 -1.71 12.06
C LYS A 129 -12.02 -0.31 12.24
N ASP A 130 -11.14 -0.13 13.24
CA ASP A 130 -10.58 1.18 13.57
C ASP A 130 -9.68 1.70 12.43
N GLY A 131 -8.88 0.82 11.82
CA GLY A 131 -8.06 1.17 10.66
C GLY A 131 -8.89 1.63 9.45
N PHE A 132 -10.00 0.98 9.16
CA PHE A 132 -10.92 1.42 8.10
C PHE A 132 -11.51 2.80 8.38
N LEU A 133 -11.88 3.08 9.63
CA LEU A 133 -12.43 4.38 10.02
C LEU A 133 -11.39 5.48 9.99
N ASP A 134 -10.16 5.18 10.41
CA ASP A 134 -9.02 6.10 10.33
C ASP A 134 -8.66 6.43 8.88
N ASP A 135 -8.67 5.42 8.01
CA ASP A 135 -8.44 5.60 6.57
C ASP A 135 -9.51 6.50 5.95
N PHE A 136 -10.80 6.29 6.26
CA PHE A 136 -11.88 7.17 5.78
C PHE A 136 -11.69 8.61 6.25
N ALA A 137 -11.32 8.82 7.52
CA ALA A 137 -11.06 10.16 8.05
C ALA A 137 -9.91 10.85 7.28
N GLU A 138 -8.88 10.11 6.90
CA GLU A 138 -7.77 10.67 6.14
C GLU A 138 -8.15 10.95 4.68
N TYR A 139 -8.94 10.09 4.03
CA TYR A 139 -9.48 10.35 2.68
C TYR A 139 -10.40 11.57 2.66
N GLU A 140 -11.24 11.75 3.69
CA GLU A 140 -12.10 12.94 3.86
C GLU A 140 -11.26 14.19 4.06
N ARG A 141 -10.25 14.15 4.93
CA ARG A 141 -9.31 15.27 5.17
C ARG A 141 -8.61 15.73 3.90
N LEU A 142 -8.22 14.78 3.05
CA LEU A 142 -7.54 15.03 1.77
C LEU A 142 -8.51 15.39 0.64
N GLN A 143 -9.82 15.26 0.87
CA GLN A 143 -10.88 15.52 -0.12
C GLN A 143 -10.71 14.66 -1.40
N VAL A 144 -10.20 13.43 -1.26
CA VAL A 144 -9.97 12.53 -2.39
C VAL A 144 -11.14 11.59 -2.68
N ILE A 145 -12.14 11.53 -1.79
CA ILE A 145 -13.34 10.71 -2.00
C ILE A 145 -14.16 11.29 -3.15
N PRO A 146 -14.45 10.52 -4.21
CA PRO A 146 -15.31 11.00 -5.28
C PRO A 146 -16.72 11.29 -4.74
N LYS A 147 -17.29 12.42 -5.13
CA LYS A 147 -18.57 12.91 -4.58
C LYS A 147 -19.71 11.93 -4.75
N GLU A 148 -19.73 11.20 -5.86
CA GLU A 148 -20.73 10.18 -6.16
C GLU A 148 -20.74 9.01 -5.18
N TYR A 149 -19.65 8.74 -4.46
CA TYR A 149 -19.55 7.63 -3.50
C TYR A 149 -19.62 8.05 -2.03
N MET A 150 -19.85 9.33 -1.75
CA MET A 150 -19.96 9.83 -0.37
C MET A 150 -21.07 9.11 0.44
N ALA A 151 -22.21 8.84 -0.19
CA ALA A 151 -23.32 8.13 0.47
C ALA A 151 -22.96 6.68 0.79
N ASP A 152 -22.19 6.01 -0.08
CA ASP A 152 -21.70 4.65 0.17
C ASP A 152 -20.67 4.62 1.29
N VAL A 153 -19.80 5.62 1.36
CA VAL A 153 -18.83 5.78 2.47
C VAL A 153 -19.57 5.88 3.79
N GLU A 154 -20.57 6.76 3.91
CA GLU A 154 -21.34 6.91 5.16
C GLU A 154 -22.09 5.62 5.53
N ARG A 155 -22.65 4.90 4.57
CA ARG A 155 -23.29 3.61 4.78
C ARG A 155 -22.32 2.55 5.28
N ILE A 156 -21.10 2.49 4.70
CA ILE A 156 -20.07 1.56 5.12
C ILE A 156 -19.55 1.93 6.52
N LYS A 157 -19.30 3.21 6.80
CA LYS A 157 -18.90 3.68 8.15
C LYS A 157 -19.92 3.28 9.21
N ALA A 158 -21.21 3.46 8.93
CA ALA A 158 -22.28 3.02 9.83
C ALA A 158 -22.25 1.50 10.07
N MET A 159 -22.13 0.72 9.00
CA MET A 159 -22.02 -0.75 9.07
C MET A 159 -20.78 -1.19 9.87
N LEU A 160 -19.67 -0.47 9.78
CA LEU A 160 -18.47 -0.76 10.58
C LEU A 160 -18.69 -0.48 12.08
N GLN A 161 -19.54 0.46 12.45
CA GLN A 161 -19.81 0.85 13.83
C GLN A 161 -20.83 -0.04 14.55
N GLU A 162 -21.69 -0.75 13.81
CA GLU A 162 -22.59 -1.79 14.36
C GLU A 162 -21.82 -2.95 15.01
#